data_dbbbae1ae0c7895ed6bafd32378c1823
#
_entry.id   dbbbae1ae0c7895ed6bafd32378c1823
#
_cell.length_a   1.000
_cell.length_b   1.000
_cell.length_c   1.000
_cell.angle_alpha   90.00
_cell.angle_beta   90.00
_cell.angle_gamma   90.00
#
_symmetry.space_group_name_H-M   'P 1'
#
loop_
_entity.id
_entity.type
_entity.pdbx_description
1 polymer ?
#
loop_
_entity_poly.entity_id
_entity_poly.type
_entity_poly.pdbx_seq_one_letter_code
_entity_poly.pdbx_strand_id
1 'polypeptide(L)'
;MKRFITCASDNTISKKLVLMMLPIVLMILMITPSNDVSAANLSKAGSLKGVNLFNGSWTVAIQAANLQYVSAEPLGNVIANRNAVNEWEKFELIPTGELYTYALKAKSNGKYVSFEPNGRVVADRTSIGAWEKFILYNGGDNRIYVLQALSNGRYISANGGRELTATSYVAGSWERFVIVYF
;
A
#
# COMPACT_ATOMS: atom_id res chain seq x y z
N MET A 1 -21.07 36.64 -53.44
CA MET A 1 -20.46 37.03 -52.15
C MET A 1 -20.40 35.78 -51.23
N LYS A 2 -19.25 35.16 -51.10
CA LYS A 2 -19.04 34.04 -50.18
C LYS A 2 -18.36 34.57 -48.92
N ARG A 3 -19.00 34.45 -47.76
CA ARG A 3 -18.42 34.78 -46.46
C ARG A 3 -17.71 33.54 -45.91
N PHE A 4 -16.40 33.64 -45.68
CA PHE A 4 -15.63 32.66 -44.94
C PHE A 4 -15.87 32.87 -43.45
N ILE A 5 -16.28 31.82 -42.75
CA ILE A 5 -16.34 31.77 -41.30
C ILE A 5 -15.05 31.11 -40.84
N THR A 6 -14.19 31.87 -40.19
CA THR A 6 -12.99 31.35 -39.51
C THR A 6 -13.40 30.80 -38.13
N CYS A 7 -13.22 29.51 -37.96
CA CYS A 7 -13.30 28.90 -36.63
C CYS A 7 -12.00 29.20 -35.86
N ALA A 8 -12.11 29.97 -34.80
CA ALA A 8 -11.05 30.09 -33.81
C ALA A 8 -11.11 28.88 -32.88
N SER A 9 -10.04 28.10 -32.82
CA SER A 9 -9.90 26.99 -31.89
C SER A 9 -9.46 27.53 -30.52
N ASP A 10 -10.38 27.55 -29.57
CA ASP A 10 -10.08 27.90 -28.19
C ASP A 10 -9.29 26.76 -27.51
N ASN A 11 -8.00 27.00 -27.34
CA ASN A 11 -7.05 26.12 -26.71
C ASN A 11 -6.96 26.38 -25.19
N THR A 12 -8.12 26.47 -24.51
CA THR A 12 -8.20 26.82 -23.07
C THR A 12 -8.35 25.64 -22.11
N ILE A 13 -8.40 24.41 -22.62
CA ILE A 13 -8.60 23.21 -21.75
C ILE A 13 -7.29 22.68 -21.17
N SER A 14 -6.15 23.04 -21.78
CA SER A 14 -4.85 22.44 -21.37
C SER A 14 -4.19 23.09 -20.15
N LYS A 15 -4.64 24.26 -19.69
CA LYS A 15 -4.00 24.98 -18.56
C LYS A 15 -4.63 24.73 -17.19
N LYS A 16 -5.82 24.14 -17.11
CA LYS A 16 -6.49 23.84 -15.83
C LYS A 16 -6.12 22.47 -15.24
N LEU A 17 -5.58 21.54 -16.03
CA LEU A 17 -5.25 20.19 -15.55
C LEU A 17 -3.86 20.11 -14.91
N VAL A 18 -2.96 21.05 -15.18
CA VAL A 18 -1.60 21.07 -14.62
C VAL A 18 -1.54 21.73 -13.24
N LEU A 19 -2.56 22.53 -12.86
CA LEU A 19 -2.56 23.28 -11.59
C LEU A 19 -3.18 22.50 -10.41
N MET A 20 -3.72 21.30 -10.61
CA MET A 20 -4.36 20.52 -9.54
C MET A 20 -3.45 19.45 -8.90
N MET A 21 -2.22 19.29 -9.39
CA MET A 21 -1.25 18.32 -8.84
C MET A 21 -0.19 18.96 -7.92
N LEU A 22 -0.23 20.27 -7.67
CA LEU A 22 0.82 20.98 -6.94
C LEU A 22 0.60 21.25 -5.44
N PRO A 23 -0.57 21.03 -4.80
CA PRO A 23 -0.70 21.41 -3.39
C PRO A 23 -0.30 20.33 -2.38
N ILE A 24 0.06 19.11 -2.80
CA ILE A 24 0.37 18.04 -1.82
C ILE A 24 1.84 18.05 -1.37
N VAL A 25 2.75 18.59 -2.16
CA VAL A 25 4.19 18.65 -1.82
C VAL A 25 4.54 19.85 -0.92
N LEU A 26 3.70 20.91 -0.88
CA LEU A 26 4.02 22.14 -0.15
C LEU A 26 3.46 22.20 1.29
N MET A 27 2.65 21.22 1.72
CA MET A 27 2.05 21.22 3.06
C MET A 27 2.83 20.46 4.11
N ILE A 28 3.98 19.84 3.76
CA ILE A 28 4.87 19.14 4.71
C ILE A 28 5.97 20.06 5.29
N LEU A 29 6.06 21.34 4.82
CA LEU A 29 7.16 22.22 5.23
C LEU A 29 6.79 23.29 6.27
N MET A 30 5.66 23.18 6.97
CA MET A 30 5.23 24.16 7.97
C MET A 30 4.97 23.53 9.36
N ILE A 31 5.88 22.68 9.83
CA ILE A 31 6.00 22.39 11.26
C ILE A 31 7.46 22.54 11.61
N THR A 32 7.89 23.76 11.93
CA THR A 32 9.18 24.03 12.54
C THR A 32 8.99 24.18 14.04
N PRO A 33 9.52 23.30 14.90
CA PRO A 33 10.11 23.77 16.12
C PRO A 33 11.52 24.27 15.79
N SER A 34 11.79 25.48 16.18
CA SER A 34 13.08 26.14 16.17
C SER A 34 14.15 25.30 16.86
N ASN A 35 15.04 24.68 16.10
CA ASN A 35 16.37 24.33 16.55
C ASN A 35 17.30 24.54 15.35
N ASP A 36 18.19 25.50 15.50
CA ASP A 36 19.22 25.87 14.55
C ASP A 36 20.10 24.67 14.18
N VAL A 37 19.81 24.04 13.05
CA VAL A 37 20.73 23.12 12.40
C VAL A 37 21.56 23.94 11.43
N SER A 38 22.75 24.30 11.86
CA SER A 38 23.74 24.99 11.05
C SER A 38 23.96 24.27 9.72
N ALA A 39 24.00 25.02 8.63
CA ALA A 39 24.26 24.55 7.27
C ALA A 39 25.61 23.77 7.11
N ALA A 40 26.48 23.80 8.11
CA ALA A 40 27.74 23.05 8.14
C ALA A 40 27.56 21.53 8.33
N ASN A 41 26.39 21.07 8.78
CA ASN A 41 26.11 19.63 8.95
C ASN A 41 25.46 18.96 7.72
N LEU A 42 25.07 19.74 6.71
CA LEU A 42 24.47 19.20 5.49
C LEU A 42 25.49 18.60 4.51
N SER A 43 26.76 19.01 4.60
CA SER A 43 27.82 18.53 3.69
C SER A 43 28.42 17.15 4.09
N LYS A 44 28.05 16.64 5.27
CA LYS A 44 28.51 15.34 5.77
C LYS A 44 27.43 14.25 5.71
N ALA A 45 26.24 14.57 5.22
CA ALA A 45 25.20 13.60 4.91
C ALA A 45 25.51 12.94 3.56
N GLY A 46 26.56 12.12 3.54
CA GLY A 46 26.78 11.17 2.48
C GLY A 46 25.56 10.30 2.33
N SER A 47 25.01 10.33 1.12
CA SER A 47 23.99 9.41 0.63
C SER A 47 22.78 9.26 1.57
N LEU A 48 21.69 9.92 1.27
CA LEU A 48 20.35 9.60 1.80
C LEU A 48 19.95 8.21 1.30
N LYS A 49 20.62 7.17 1.76
CA LYS A 49 20.07 5.83 1.81
C LYS A 49 18.91 5.92 2.78
N GLY A 50 17.70 5.80 2.23
CA GLY A 50 16.40 5.69 2.85
C GLY A 50 16.33 6.06 4.34
N VAL A 51 15.86 7.25 4.67
CA VAL A 51 15.45 7.53 6.04
C VAL A 51 14.28 6.61 6.34
N ASN A 52 14.57 5.48 6.98
CA ASN A 52 13.56 4.64 7.60
C ASN A 52 12.96 5.45 8.75
N LEU A 53 11.91 6.23 8.48
CA LEU A 53 11.20 7.00 9.49
C LEU A 53 10.43 6.08 10.47
N PHE A 54 10.34 4.78 10.19
CA PHE A 54 9.67 3.80 11.03
C PHE A 54 10.48 2.51 11.11
N ASN A 55 11.26 2.38 12.18
CA ASN A 55 12.03 1.16 12.48
C ASN A 55 11.22 0.12 13.28
N GLY A 56 9.89 0.18 13.25
CA GLY A 56 9.01 -0.71 14.00
C GLY A 56 8.08 -1.49 13.08
N SER A 57 7.76 -2.72 13.46
CA SER A 57 6.64 -3.47 12.91
C SER A 57 5.40 -3.26 13.78
N TRP A 58 4.22 -3.47 13.20
CA TRP A 58 2.94 -3.38 13.91
C TRP A 58 2.21 -4.70 13.87
N THR A 59 1.62 -5.08 15.00
CA THR A 59 0.65 -6.18 14.99
C THR A 59 -0.67 -5.65 14.43
N VAL A 60 -1.16 -6.30 13.38
CA VAL A 60 -2.38 -5.90 12.68
C VAL A 60 -3.30 -7.08 12.41
N ALA A 61 -4.60 -6.82 12.29
CA ALA A 61 -5.54 -7.68 11.58
C ALA A 61 -6.04 -6.97 10.33
N ILE A 62 -6.39 -7.72 9.30
CA ILE A 62 -6.84 -7.21 8.01
C ILE A 62 -8.28 -7.70 7.80
N GLN A 63 -9.21 -6.75 7.66
CA GLN A 63 -10.62 -7.07 7.39
C GLN A 63 -10.93 -6.76 5.93
N ALA A 64 -11.51 -7.72 5.24
CA ALA A 64 -11.91 -7.60 3.84
C ALA A 64 -13.31 -6.96 3.69
N ALA A 65 -13.71 -6.66 2.45
CA ALA A 65 -14.99 -6.03 2.12
C ALA A 65 -16.24 -6.84 2.55
N ASN A 66 -16.09 -8.17 2.71
CA ASN A 66 -17.13 -9.04 3.26
C ASN A 66 -17.26 -8.98 4.79
N LEU A 67 -16.56 -8.05 5.45
CA LEU A 67 -16.47 -7.86 6.90
C LEU A 67 -15.79 -9.03 7.64
N GLN A 68 -15.17 -9.97 6.92
CA GLN A 68 -14.43 -11.07 7.51
C GLN A 68 -12.94 -10.75 7.59
N TYR A 69 -12.29 -11.26 8.61
CA TYR A 69 -10.86 -11.10 8.79
C TYR A 69 -10.09 -12.12 7.95
N VAL A 70 -8.97 -11.66 7.43
CA VAL A 70 -7.98 -12.48 6.75
C VAL A 70 -7.29 -13.37 7.78
N SER A 71 -7.23 -14.66 7.53
CA SER A 71 -6.48 -15.63 8.33
C SER A 71 -5.35 -16.24 7.50
N ALA A 72 -4.22 -16.52 8.15
CA ALA A 72 -3.17 -17.36 7.61
C ALA A 72 -3.31 -18.75 8.25
N GLU A 73 -3.83 -19.69 7.47
CA GLU A 73 -4.07 -21.06 7.90
C GLU A 73 -2.73 -21.81 8.16
N PRO A 74 -2.71 -22.87 8.97
CA PRO A 74 -1.48 -23.60 9.29
C PRO A 74 -0.70 -24.11 8.08
N LEU A 75 -1.40 -24.46 6.99
CA LEU A 75 -0.80 -24.92 5.74
C LEU A 75 -0.35 -23.79 4.82
N GLY A 76 -0.51 -22.54 5.27
CA GLY A 76 -0.08 -21.34 4.55
C GLY A 76 -1.15 -20.68 3.68
N ASN A 77 -2.34 -21.24 3.53
CA ASN A 77 -3.42 -20.60 2.79
C ASN A 77 -3.83 -19.29 3.48
N VAL A 78 -4.06 -18.24 2.70
CA VAL A 78 -4.47 -16.93 3.21
C VAL A 78 -5.90 -16.65 2.73
N ILE A 79 -6.85 -16.61 3.68
CA ILE A 79 -8.29 -16.62 3.39
C ILE A 79 -9.02 -15.56 4.21
N ALA A 80 -9.97 -14.82 3.62
CA ALA A 80 -10.84 -13.88 4.34
C ALA A 80 -12.17 -14.56 4.72
N ASN A 81 -12.19 -15.31 5.82
CA ASN A 81 -13.31 -16.15 6.23
C ASN A 81 -13.59 -16.18 7.75
N ARG A 82 -12.97 -15.30 8.53
CA ARG A 82 -13.11 -15.28 10.00
C ARG A 82 -13.94 -14.10 10.50
N ASN A 83 -14.77 -14.35 11.50
CA ASN A 83 -15.62 -13.31 12.12
C ASN A 83 -14.96 -12.68 13.36
N ALA A 84 -13.86 -13.22 13.84
CA ALA A 84 -13.12 -12.75 15.01
C ALA A 84 -11.61 -12.81 14.77
N VAL A 85 -10.88 -11.99 15.52
CA VAL A 85 -9.42 -11.94 15.48
C VAL A 85 -8.86 -12.82 16.58
N ASN A 86 -8.20 -13.91 16.20
CA ASN A 86 -7.39 -14.79 17.02
C ASN A 86 -5.94 -14.79 16.52
N GLU A 87 -5.14 -15.81 16.79
CA GLU A 87 -3.74 -15.84 16.38
C GLU A 87 -3.55 -15.98 14.86
N TRP A 88 -4.49 -16.62 14.15
CA TRP A 88 -4.40 -16.80 12.70
C TRP A 88 -4.74 -15.54 11.90
N GLU A 89 -5.45 -14.60 12.50
CA GLU A 89 -5.85 -13.34 11.92
C GLU A 89 -4.88 -12.20 12.26
N LYS A 90 -3.85 -12.49 13.08
CA LYS A 90 -2.82 -11.51 13.43
C LYS A 90 -1.62 -11.63 12.51
N PHE A 91 -1.20 -10.50 12.02
CA PHE A 91 -0.02 -10.34 11.19
C PHE A 91 0.91 -9.29 11.79
N GLU A 92 2.18 -9.42 11.51
CA GLU A 92 3.16 -8.37 11.71
C GLU A 92 3.31 -7.62 10.39
N LEU A 93 2.95 -6.33 10.37
CA LEU A 93 3.15 -5.42 9.24
C LEU A 93 4.53 -4.81 9.36
N ILE A 94 5.43 -5.10 8.44
CA ILE A 94 6.86 -4.81 8.52
C ILE A 94 7.25 -3.86 7.37
N PRO A 95 7.77 -2.63 7.67
CA PRO A 95 8.34 -1.77 6.63
C PRO A 95 9.58 -2.42 6.02
N THR A 96 9.71 -2.36 4.70
CA THR A 96 10.84 -3.00 4.00
C THR A 96 11.99 -2.04 3.70
N GLY A 97 11.88 -0.78 4.13
CA GLY A 97 12.87 0.27 3.87
C GLY A 97 12.67 1.04 2.58
N GLU A 98 11.72 0.63 1.77
CA GLU A 98 11.27 1.34 0.56
C GLU A 98 9.99 2.12 0.86
N LEU A 99 9.77 3.23 0.17
CA LEU A 99 8.62 4.12 0.41
C LEU A 99 7.30 3.37 0.18
N TYR A 100 6.39 3.44 1.15
CA TYR A 100 5.07 2.78 1.15
C TYR A 100 5.10 1.26 0.96
N THR A 101 6.26 0.63 1.11
CA THR A 101 6.47 -0.79 0.84
C THR A 101 6.58 -1.58 2.14
N TYR A 102 5.81 -2.63 2.23
CA TYR A 102 5.67 -3.46 3.43
C TYR A 102 5.74 -4.94 3.09
N ALA A 103 5.96 -5.74 4.13
CA ALA A 103 5.76 -7.18 4.14
C ALA A 103 4.81 -7.57 5.28
N LEU A 104 4.12 -8.70 5.15
CA LEU A 104 3.29 -9.28 6.19
C LEU A 104 3.92 -10.58 6.67
N LYS A 105 4.02 -10.75 7.99
CA LYS A 105 4.41 -12.01 8.62
C LYS A 105 3.25 -12.54 9.44
N ALA A 106 2.77 -13.74 9.13
CA ALA A 106 1.69 -14.38 9.88
C ALA A 106 2.18 -14.75 11.29
N LYS A 107 1.41 -14.39 12.31
CA LYS A 107 1.72 -14.79 13.70
C LYS A 107 1.49 -16.27 13.94
N SER A 108 0.54 -16.88 13.23
CA SER A 108 0.14 -18.28 13.37
C SER A 108 1.26 -19.27 13.09
N ASN A 109 2.07 -19.03 12.05
CA ASN A 109 3.11 -19.97 11.61
C ASN A 109 4.51 -19.31 11.49
N GLY A 110 4.63 -18.00 11.75
CA GLY A 110 5.88 -17.27 11.66
C GLY A 110 6.42 -17.08 10.24
N LYS A 111 5.59 -17.31 9.21
CA LYS A 111 5.99 -17.22 7.81
C LYS A 111 5.54 -15.90 7.19
N TYR A 112 6.28 -15.43 6.18
CA TYR A 112 5.93 -14.26 5.39
C TYR A 112 4.89 -14.63 4.34
N VAL A 113 3.97 -13.69 4.11
CA VAL A 113 2.99 -13.77 3.03
C VAL A 113 3.69 -13.45 1.72
N SER A 114 3.59 -14.35 0.76
CA SER A 114 4.13 -14.23 -0.59
C SER A 114 3.00 -13.95 -1.59
N PHE A 115 3.24 -13.00 -2.48
CA PHE A 115 2.37 -12.65 -3.60
C PHE A 115 3.05 -13.14 -4.88
N GLU A 116 2.81 -14.38 -5.22
CA GLU A 116 3.49 -15.04 -6.35
C GLU A 116 3.12 -14.40 -7.69
N PRO A 117 4.01 -14.43 -8.71
CA PRO A 117 3.76 -13.81 -10.02
C PRO A 117 2.51 -14.36 -10.73
N ASN A 118 2.11 -15.60 -10.47
CA ASN A 118 0.88 -16.22 -10.97
C ASN A 118 -0.39 -15.71 -10.26
N GLY A 119 -0.24 -14.88 -9.22
CA GLY A 119 -1.33 -14.29 -8.44
C GLY A 119 -1.74 -15.10 -7.20
N ARG A 120 -1.07 -16.20 -6.89
CA ARG A 120 -1.30 -16.95 -5.64
C ARG A 120 -0.80 -16.12 -4.45
N VAL A 121 -1.55 -16.16 -3.34
CA VAL A 121 -1.18 -15.52 -2.07
C VAL A 121 -1.06 -16.62 -1.02
N VAL A 122 0.11 -16.73 -0.38
CA VAL A 122 0.42 -17.83 0.54
C VAL A 122 1.40 -17.37 1.63
N ALA A 123 1.21 -17.85 2.86
CA ALA A 123 2.07 -17.56 4.02
C ALA A 123 3.02 -18.74 4.29
N ASP A 124 4.04 -18.94 3.47
CA ASP A 124 4.95 -20.09 3.54
C ASP A 124 6.44 -19.73 3.47
N ARG A 125 6.79 -18.45 3.29
CA ARG A 125 8.19 -18.01 3.13
C ARG A 125 8.87 -17.74 4.47
N THR A 126 10.18 -18.00 4.52
CA THR A 126 11.00 -17.78 5.72
C THR A 126 11.76 -16.45 5.71
N SER A 127 11.80 -15.76 4.58
CA SER A 127 12.50 -14.48 4.38
C SER A 127 11.73 -13.56 3.45
N ILE A 128 12.01 -12.27 3.51
CA ILE A 128 11.45 -11.25 2.63
C ILE A 128 12.31 -11.18 1.37
N GLY A 129 11.72 -11.56 0.23
CA GLY A 129 12.25 -11.37 -1.11
C GLY A 129 11.39 -10.38 -1.90
N ALA A 130 11.42 -10.49 -3.23
CA ALA A 130 10.63 -9.62 -4.11
C ALA A 130 9.12 -9.94 -4.04
N TRP A 131 8.76 -11.18 -3.77
CA TRP A 131 7.36 -11.63 -3.76
C TRP A 131 6.64 -11.36 -2.43
N GLU A 132 7.37 -11.07 -1.37
CA GLU A 132 6.82 -10.77 -0.06
C GLU A 132 6.55 -9.28 0.15
N LYS A 133 6.90 -8.45 -0.85
CA LYS A 133 6.73 -7.01 -0.81
C LYS A 133 5.44 -6.57 -1.51
N PHE A 134 4.75 -5.62 -0.90
CA PHE A 134 3.58 -4.95 -1.48
C PHE A 134 3.59 -3.47 -1.15
N ILE A 135 2.93 -2.68 -1.99
CA ILE A 135 2.67 -1.27 -1.72
C ILE A 135 1.32 -1.15 -1.02
N LEU A 136 1.29 -0.34 0.04
CA LEU A 136 0.07 -0.03 0.78
C LEU A 136 -0.40 1.38 0.40
N TYR A 137 -1.53 1.46 -0.29
CA TYR A 137 -2.17 2.73 -0.65
C TYR A 137 -3.32 3.05 0.28
N ASN A 138 -3.54 4.34 0.56
CA ASN A 138 -4.78 4.81 1.16
C ASN A 138 -5.92 4.67 0.12
N GLY A 139 -6.98 3.97 0.49
CA GLY A 139 -8.13 3.67 -0.36
C GLY A 139 -9.19 4.78 -0.43
N GLY A 140 -8.85 6.00 0.04
CA GLY A 140 -9.74 7.19 0.00
C GLY A 140 -10.48 7.47 1.31
N ASP A 141 -10.32 6.62 2.31
CA ASP A 141 -10.77 6.82 3.70
C ASP A 141 -9.60 6.47 4.62
N ASN A 142 -9.50 7.13 5.79
CA ASN A 142 -8.38 6.94 6.74
C ASN A 142 -8.26 5.51 7.32
N ARG A 143 -9.20 4.62 7.03
CA ARG A 143 -9.21 3.22 7.49
C ARG A 143 -9.17 2.22 6.36
N ILE A 144 -9.40 2.66 5.12
CA ILE A 144 -9.45 1.79 3.94
C ILE A 144 -8.10 1.83 3.25
N TYR A 145 -7.58 0.65 2.95
CA TYR A 145 -6.30 0.47 2.26
C TYR A 145 -6.48 -0.45 1.07
N VAL A 146 -5.60 -0.28 0.10
CA VAL A 146 -5.48 -1.12 -1.08
C VAL A 146 -4.04 -1.63 -1.11
N LEU A 147 -3.88 -2.93 -1.29
CA LEU A 147 -2.59 -3.61 -1.34
C LEU A 147 -2.25 -3.99 -2.79
N GLN A 148 -1.07 -3.62 -3.26
CA GLN A 148 -0.59 -3.97 -4.59
C GLN A 148 0.71 -4.77 -4.49
N ALA A 149 0.71 -6.00 -4.99
CA ALA A 149 1.89 -6.86 -5.01
C ALA A 149 2.97 -6.28 -5.93
N LEU A 150 4.22 -6.22 -5.46
CA LEU A 150 5.34 -5.78 -6.29
C LEU A 150 5.76 -6.84 -7.32
N SER A 151 5.51 -8.11 -7.05
CA SER A 151 5.89 -9.24 -7.90
C SER A 151 5.26 -9.19 -9.29
N ASN A 152 4.01 -8.71 -9.40
CA ASN A 152 3.25 -8.71 -10.65
C ASN A 152 2.45 -7.42 -10.91
N GLY A 153 2.51 -6.44 -10.00
CA GLY A 153 1.80 -5.16 -10.11
C GLY A 153 0.28 -5.26 -9.95
N ARG A 154 -0.24 -6.40 -9.43
CA ARG A 154 -1.68 -6.63 -9.25
C ARG A 154 -2.14 -6.26 -7.85
N TYR A 155 -3.42 -5.89 -7.77
CA TYR A 155 -4.05 -5.66 -6.47
C TYR A 155 -4.46 -6.98 -5.82
N ILE A 156 -4.29 -7.02 -4.50
CA ILE A 156 -4.75 -8.14 -3.69
C ILE A 156 -6.28 -8.06 -3.57
N SER A 157 -6.93 -9.18 -3.80
CA SER A 157 -8.39 -9.32 -3.79
C SER A 157 -8.84 -10.41 -2.82
N ALA A 158 -9.90 -10.14 -2.05
CA ALA A 158 -10.54 -11.08 -1.14
C ALA A 158 -11.92 -11.49 -1.66
N ASN A 159 -12.05 -11.81 -2.93
CA ASN A 159 -13.31 -12.08 -3.59
C ASN A 159 -14.04 -13.30 -3.01
N GLY A 160 -15.15 -13.06 -2.31
CA GLY A 160 -16.15 -14.07 -1.97
C GLY A 160 -15.75 -15.07 -0.88
N GLY A 161 -14.87 -14.72 0.07
CA GLY A 161 -14.48 -15.60 1.19
C GLY A 161 -13.61 -16.79 0.79
N ARG A 162 -13.00 -16.71 -0.38
CA ARG A 162 -12.01 -17.67 -0.89
C ARG A 162 -10.59 -17.23 -0.50
N GLU A 163 -9.60 -18.01 -0.91
CA GLU A 163 -8.20 -17.61 -0.80
C GLU A 163 -7.98 -16.24 -1.46
N LEU A 164 -7.15 -15.42 -0.83
CA LEU A 164 -6.72 -14.16 -1.41
C LEU A 164 -5.97 -14.42 -2.71
N THR A 165 -6.13 -13.52 -3.66
CA THR A 165 -5.38 -13.55 -4.92
C THR A 165 -4.78 -12.18 -5.22
N ALA A 166 -3.67 -12.15 -5.95
CA ALA A 166 -3.04 -10.94 -6.49
C ALA A 166 -3.19 -10.92 -8.01
N THR A 167 -4.43 -10.82 -8.49
CA THR A 167 -4.77 -10.95 -9.92
C THR A 167 -5.52 -9.76 -10.51
N SER A 168 -6.06 -8.85 -9.65
CA SER A 168 -6.87 -7.73 -10.10
C SER A 168 -6.02 -6.60 -10.70
N TYR A 169 -6.47 -6.06 -11.85
CA TYR A 169 -5.86 -4.89 -12.49
C TYR A 169 -6.39 -3.56 -11.95
N VAL A 170 -7.52 -3.58 -11.26
CA VAL A 170 -8.22 -2.41 -10.73
C VAL A 170 -8.57 -2.62 -9.27
N ALA A 171 -8.50 -1.55 -8.48
CA ALA A 171 -8.92 -1.57 -7.09
C ALA A 171 -10.44 -1.34 -6.98
N GLY A 172 -11.22 -2.41 -7.01
CA GLY A 172 -12.66 -2.41 -6.76
C GLY A 172 -12.99 -2.58 -5.26
N SER A 173 -14.21 -3.03 -4.96
CA SER A 173 -14.66 -3.27 -3.59
C SER A 173 -13.91 -4.43 -2.92
N TRP A 174 -13.59 -5.49 -3.65
CA TRP A 174 -12.90 -6.68 -3.13
C TRP A 174 -11.41 -6.47 -2.86
N GLU A 175 -10.83 -5.39 -3.36
CA GLU A 175 -9.45 -4.98 -3.16
C GLU A 175 -9.29 -3.98 -2.00
N ARG A 176 -10.39 -3.63 -1.33
CA ARG A 176 -10.40 -2.71 -0.19
C ARG A 176 -10.38 -3.48 1.11
N PHE A 177 -9.47 -3.09 1.99
CA PHE A 177 -9.26 -3.70 3.29
C PHE A 177 -9.24 -2.63 4.39
N VAL A 178 -9.70 -3.01 5.57
CA VAL A 178 -9.51 -2.23 6.80
C VAL A 178 -8.35 -2.85 7.58
N ILE A 179 -7.38 -2.03 7.98
CA ILE A 179 -6.28 -2.48 8.84
C ILE A 179 -6.59 -2.06 10.28
N VAL A 180 -6.64 -3.04 11.16
CA VAL A 180 -6.86 -2.88 12.60
C VAL A 180 -5.53 -3.08 13.30
N TYR A 181 -5.08 -2.10 14.08
CA TYR A 181 -3.81 -2.11 14.82
C TYR A 181 -4.05 -2.55 16.27
N PHE A 182 -3.04 -3.26 16.87
CA PHE A 182 -3.05 -3.74 18.25
C PHE A 182 -1.85 -3.26 19.03
#